data_1da2bae42dc8cf61a3a247b23653488c
#
_entry.id   1da2bae42dc8cf61a3a247b23653488c
#
_cell.length_a   1.000
_cell.length_b   1.000
_cell.length_c   1.000
_cell.angle_alpha   90.00
_cell.angle_beta   90.00
_cell.angle_gamma   90.00
#
_symmetry.space_group_name_H-M   'P 1'
#
loop_
_entity.id
_entity.type
_entity.pdbx_description
1 polymer ?
#
loop_
_entity_poly.entity_id
_entity_poly.type
_entity_poly.pdbx_seq_one_letter_code
_entity_poly.pdbx_strand_id
1 'polypeptide(L)'
;MKFTNDFTTIKSVIWVGITMEIETSLNATPVFICKDSNHPDDDYLYLYIAKAKDDTYIVGLANTSRGNSVGLYENHYGCSFKRALEILADKIHDCNKGEN
;
A
#
# COMPACT_ATOMS: atom_id res chain seq x y z
N MET A 1 12.96 -7.93 -0.94
CA MET A 1 11.71 -7.30 -1.35
C MET A 1 12.01 -6.04 -2.16
N LYS A 2 11.43 -5.96 -3.32
CA LYS A 2 11.60 -4.80 -4.19
C LYS A 2 10.24 -4.20 -4.50
N PHE A 3 10.14 -2.89 -4.35
CA PHE A 3 8.92 -2.16 -4.67
C PHE A 3 9.11 -1.39 -5.96
N THR A 4 8.05 -1.28 -6.73
CA THR A 4 8.07 -0.62 -8.02
C THR A 4 6.91 0.34 -8.14
N ASN A 5 7.14 1.45 -8.84
CA ASN A 5 6.12 2.44 -9.16
C ASN A 5 5.59 2.26 -10.57
N ASP A 6 5.62 1.04 -11.08
CA ASP A 6 5.13 0.78 -12.42
C ASP A 6 3.61 0.91 -12.45
N PHE A 7 3.14 2.12 -12.69
CA PHE A 7 1.70 2.39 -12.75
C PHE A 7 1.03 1.68 -13.91
N THR A 8 1.77 1.32 -14.94
CA THR A 8 1.21 0.55 -16.05
C THR A 8 0.79 -0.82 -15.57
N THR A 9 1.62 -1.48 -14.77
CA THR A 9 1.31 -2.78 -14.20
C THR A 9 0.21 -2.68 -13.16
N ILE A 10 0.24 -1.64 -12.33
CA ILE A 10 -0.73 -1.50 -11.23
C ILE A 10 -2.11 -1.10 -11.74
N LYS A 11 -2.21 -0.46 -12.91
CA LYS A 11 -3.49 -0.10 -13.51
C LYS A 11 -4.18 -1.36 -14.05
N SER A 12 -4.40 -2.30 -13.19
CA SER A 12 -5.05 -3.56 -13.45
C SER A 12 -6.27 -3.64 -12.54
N VAL A 13 -6.95 -4.78 -12.58
CA VAL A 13 -8.06 -5.07 -11.67
C VAL A 13 -7.59 -4.96 -10.22
N ILE A 14 -6.34 -5.35 -9.93
CA ILE A 14 -5.79 -5.28 -8.58
C ILE A 14 -5.66 -3.84 -8.11
N TRP A 15 -5.16 -2.96 -8.98
CA TRP A 15 -5.07 -1.54 -8.65
C TRP A 15 -6.44 -0.95 -8.30
N VAL A 16 -7.45 -1.26 -9.12
CA VAL A 16 -8.82 -0.78 -8.89
C VAL A 16 -9.34 -1.31 -7.56
N GLY A 17 -9.09 -2.59 -7.25
CA GLY A 17 -9.52 -3.19 -6.00
C GLY A 17 -8.91 -2.54 -4.77
N ILE A 18 -7.60 -2.26 -4.82
CA ILE A 18 -6.91 -1.59 -3.71
C ILE A 18 -7.43 -0.17 -3.54
N THR A 19 -7.59 0.56 -4.64
CA THR A 19 -8.13 1.92 -4.60
C THR A 19 -9.52 1.94 -3.97
N MET A 20 -10.40 1.06 -4.41
CA MET A 20 -11.76 0.98 -3.87
C MET A 20 -11.76 0.64 -2.39
N GLU A 21 -10.90 -0.27 -1.97
CA GLU A 21 -10.81 -0.64 -0.55
C GLU A 21 -10.35 0.53 0.30
N ILE A 22 -9.34 1.28 -0.16
CA ILE A 22 -8.86 2.48 0.55
C ILE A 22 -9.98 3.51 0.64
N GLU A 23 -10.69 3.76 -0.46
CA GLU A 23 -11.77 4.74 -0.50
C GLU A 23 -12.95 4.35 0.38
N THR A 24 -13.36 3.09 0.36
CA THR A 24 -14.53 2.65 1.11
C THR A 24 -14.22 2.39 2.59
N SER A 25 -13.10 1.73 2.88
CA SER A 25 -12.78 1.35 4.26
C SER A 25 -12.15 2.48 5.06
N LEU A 26 -11.35 3.33 4.41
CA LEU A 26 -10.61 4.39 5.09
C LEU A 26 -11.16 5.79 4.78
N ASN A 27 -12.08 5.89 3.85
CA ASN A 27 -12.61 7.18 3.39
C ASN A 27 -11.46 8.13 3.01
N ALA A 28 -10.51 7.61 2.25
CA ALA A 28 -9.28 8.32 1.89
C ALA A 28 -8.99 8.11 0.41
N THR A 29 -8.12 8.95 -0.14
CA THR A 29 -7.73 8.90 -1.55
C THR A 29 -6.28 8.40 -1.67
N PRO A 30 -6.02 7.35 -2.44
CA PRO A 30 -4.65 6.87 -2.62
C PRO A 30 -3.76 7.95 -3.25
N VAL A 31 -2.57 8.11 -2.68
CA VAL A 31 -1.56 9.05 -3.17
C VAL A 31 -0.41 8.30 -3.80
N PHE A 32 -0.04 7.16 -3.21
CA PHE A 32 1.12 6.40 -3.64
C PHE A 32 0.88 4.93 -3.30
N ILE A 33 1.17 4.06 -4.27
CA ILE A 33 1.10 2.62 -4.05
C ILE A 33 2.33 2.01 -4.72
N CYS A 34 3.03 1.15 -4.01
CA CYS A 34 4.13 0.39 -4.59
C CYS A 34 3.96 -1.09 -4.30
N LYS A 35 4.40 -1.90 -5.25
CA LYS A 35 4.23 -3.34 -5.24
C LYS A 35 5.52 -4.03 -4.84
N ASP A 36 5.39 -5.10 -4.07
CA ASP A 36 6.50 -6.02 -3.82
C ASP A 36 6.61 -6.97 -5.01
N SER A 37 7.64 -6.78 -5.83
CA SER A 37 7.83 -7.58 -7.03
C SER A 37 8.39 -8.98 -6.76
N ASN A 38 8.81 -9.25 -5.53
CA ASN A 38 9.36 -10.56 -5.14
C ASN A 38 8.36 -11.45 -4.42
N HIS A 39 7.15 -10.95 -4.20
CA HIS A 39 6.13 -11.72 -3.50
C HIS A 39 5.57 -12.83 -4.40
N PRO A 40 5.10 -13.95 -3.83
CA PRO A 40 4.53 -15.04 -4.64
C PRO A 40 3.40 -14.59 -5.54
N ASP A 41 3.25 -15.28 -6.66
CA ASP A 41 2.33 -14.89 -7.72
C ASP A 41 0.87 -14.75 -7.32
N ASP A 42 0.41 -15.57 -6.40
CA ASP A 42 -1.00 -15.58 -6.02
C ASP A 42 -1.29 -14.79 -4.74
N ASP A 43 -0.31 -14.08 -4.23
CA ASP A 43 -0.47 -13.32 -3.00
C ASP A 43 0.46 -12.10 -3.05
N TYR A 44 -0.09 -10.94 -3.32
CA TYR A 44 0.67 -9.72 -3.55
C TYR A 44 0.65 -8.80 -2.35
N LEU A 45 1.80 -8.24 -2.04
CA LEU A 45 1.96 -7.25 -0.99
C LEU A 45 2.22 -5.89 -1.61
N TYR A 46 1.48 -4.89 -1.13
CA TYR A 46 1.62 -3.51 -1.56
C TYR A 46 1.81 -2.62 -0.33
N LEU A 47 2.52 -1.53 -0.53
CA LEU A 47 2.60 -0.44 0.44
C LEU A 47 1.85 0.75 -0.13
N TYR A 48 1.12 1.48 0.70
CA TYR A 48 0.35 2.60 0.22
C TYR A 48 0.43 3.80 1.16
N ILE A 49 0.24 4.99 0.58
CA ILE A 49 -0.05 6.22 1.30
C ILE A 49 -1.36 6.75 0.74
N ALA A 50 -2.27 7.13 1.61
CA ALA A 50 -3.56 7.71 1.24
C ALA A 50 -3.78 9.01 2.00
N LYS A 51 -4.52 9.93 1.38
CA LYS A 51 -4.87 11.21 1.99
C LYS A 51 -6.29 11.14 2.53
N ALA A 52 -6.43 11.38 3.82
CA ALA A 52 -7.73 11.38 4.49
C ALA A 52 -8.47 12.70 4.28
N LYS A 53 -9.74 12.71 4.64
CA LYS A 53 -10.60 13.89 4.47
C LYS A 53 -10.16 15.09 5.30
N ASP A 54 -9.48 14.85 6.41
CA ASP A 54 -8.99 15.91 7.29
C ASP A 54 -7.59 16.41 6.93
N ASP A 55 -7.13 16.09 5.72
CA ASP A 55 -5.81 16.46 5.19
C ASP A 55 -4.63 15.79 5.89
N THR A 56 -4.88 14.81 6.75
CA THR A 56 -3.81 13.96 7.26
C THR A 56 -3.59 12.79 6.31
N TYR A 57 -2.55 12.01 6.56
CA TYR A 57 -2.19 10.89 5.70
C TYR A 57 -2.25 9.59 6.47
N ILE A 58 -2.55 8.53 5.73
CA ILE A 58 -2.58 7.17 6.23
C ILE A 58 -1.53 6.38 5.46
N VAL A 59 -0.73 5.60 6.16
CA VAL A 59 0.26 4.72 5.52
C VAL A 59 0.07 3.31 6.06
N GLY A 60 0.13 2.33 5.17
CA GLY A 60 -0.07 0.96 5.59
C GLY A 60 0.26 -0.04 4.50
N LEU A 61 -0.16 -1.27 4.74
CA LEU A 61 0.04 -2.39 3.83
C LEU A 61 -1.29 -2.81 3.24
N ALA A 62 -1.26 -3.22 1.99
CA ALA A 62 -2.41 -3.81 1.32
C ALA A 62 -1.99 -5.19 0.82
N ASN A 63 -2.82 -6.18 1.06
CA ASN A 63 -2.56 -7.55 0.63
C ASN A 63 -3.69 -7.97 -0.30
N THR A 64 -3.33 -8.56 -1.42
CA THR A 64 -4.31 -9.17 -2.32
C THR A 64 -4.04 -10.66 -2.39
N SER A 65 -5.09 -11.45 -2.30
CA SER A 65 -4.97 -12.89 -2.36
C SER A 65 -5.82 -13.42 -3.51
N ARG A 66 -5.77 -14.73 -3.71
CA ARG A 66 -6.63 -15.39 -4.69
C ARG A 66 -8.08 -15.04 -4.43
N GLY A 67 -8.83 -14.79 -5.50
CA GLY A 67 -10.23 -14.44 -5.39
C GLY A 67 -10.49 -12.97 -5.21
N ASN A 68 -9.46 -12.15 -5.43
CA ASN A 68 -9.58 -10.69 -5.44
C ASN A 68 -9.93 -10.04 -4.09
N SER A 69 -9.66 -10.74 -3.00
CA SER A 69 -9.81 -10.13 -1.68
C SER A 69 -8.69 -9.13 -1.45
N VAL A 70 -9.03 -7.97 -0.90
CA VAL A 70 -8.06 -6.94 -0.53
C VAL A 70 -8.16 -6.70 0.96
N GLY A 71 -7.04 -6.84 1.67
CA GLY A 71 -6.95 -6.52 3.08
C GLY A 71 -6.02 -5.36 3.31
N LEU A 72 -6.42 -4.41 4.15
CA LEU A 72 -5.56 -3.30 4.56
C LEU A 72 -5.15 -3.54 6.01
N TYR A 73 -3.87 -3.42 6.31
CA TYR A 73 -3.39 -3.72 7.65
C TYR A 73 -2.14 -2.92 8.00
N GLU A 74 -1.79 -2.91 9.28
CA GLU A 74 -0.68 -2.13 9.82
C GLU A 74 -0.80 -0.65 9.45
N ASN A 75 -2.03 -0.12 9.52
CA ASN A 75 -2.31 1.25 9.13
C ASN A 75 -1.92 2.24 10.21
N HIS A 76 -1.27 3.33 9.81
CA HIS A 76 -0.94 4.45 10.67
C HIS A 76 -1.75 5.65 10.22
N TYR A 77 -2.50 6.24 11.12
CA TYR A 77 -3.46 7.31 10.82
C TYR A 77 -2.96 8.65 11.34
N GLY A 78 -3.51 9.72 10.80
CA GLY A 78 -3.26 11.06 11.31
C GLY A 78 -1.84 11.56 11.11
N CYS A 79 -1.15 11.08 10.08
CA CYS A 79 0.23 11.43 9.83
C CYS A 79 0.33 12.71 9.01
N SER A 80 1.40 13.49 9.24
CA SER A 80 1.81 14.48 8.25
C SER A 80 2.37 13.73 7.04
N PHE A 81 2.48 14.41 5.91
CA PHE A 81 3.05 13.78 4.72
C PHE A 81 4.49 13.31 4.97
N LYS A 82 5.27 14.15 5.65
CA LYS A 82 6.64 13.78 6.01
C LYS A 82 6.68 12.51 6.86
N ARG A 83 5.81 12.45 7.88
CA ARG A 83 5.77 11.27 8.75
C ARG A 83 5.33 10.02 8.01
N ALA A 84 4.37 10.17 7.09
CA ALA A 84 3.93 9.05 6.27
C ALA A 84 5.07 8.51 5.42
N LEU A 85 5.88 9.39 4.84
CA LEU A 85 7.05 8.99 4.06
C LEU A 85 8.09 8.28 4.93
N GLU A 86 8.30 8.74 6.15
CA GLU A 86 9.23 8.11 7.08
C GLU A 86 8.77 6.69 7.43
N ILE A 87 7.50 6.53 7.73
CA ILE A 87 6.93 5.22 8.05
C ILE A 87 7.01 4.28 6.83
N LEU A 88 6.72 4.80 5.65
CA LEU A 88 6.82 4.02 4.43
C LEU A 88 8.25 3.52 4.22
N ALA A 89 9.24 4.39 4.41
CA ALA A 89 10.64 4.03 4.28
C ALA A 89 11.03 2.95 5.29
N ASP A 90 10.56 3.06 6.53
CA ASP A 90 10.82 2.06 7.56
C ASP A 90 10.23 0.71 7.18
N LYS A 91 9.01 0.71 6.65
CA LYS A 91 8.36 -0.53 6.22
C LYS A 91 9.11 -1.19 5.07
N ILE A 92 9.58 -0.41 4.12
CA ILE A 92 10.39 -0.92 3.00
C ILE A 92 11.70 -1.52 3.53
N HIS A 93 12.34 -0.83 4.47
CA HIS A 93 13.57 -1.31 5.08
C HIS A 93 13.36 -2.65 5.79
N ASP A 94 12.30 -2.75 6.59
CA ASP A 94 12.00 -3.97 7.34
C ASP A 94 11.70 -5.13 6.39
N CYS A 95 10.97 -4.89 5.33
CA CYS A 95 10.69 -5.92 4.34
C CYS A 95 11.95 -6.39 3.64
N ASN A 96 12.82 -5.48 3.25
CA ASN A 96 14.09 -5.83 2.61
C ASN A 96 15.00 -6.62 3.55
N LYS A 97 15.00 -6.26 4.82
CA LYS A 97 15.80 -6.94 5.83
C LYS A 97 15.38 -8.40 6.00
N GLY A 98 14.10 -8.68 5.85
CA GLY A 98 13.59 -10.03 5.99
C GLY A 98 13.96 -10.98 4.86
N GLU A 99 14.59 -10.49 3.80
CA GLU A 99 14.96 -11.31 2.64
C GLU A 99 16.35 -11.94 2.74
N ASN A 100 17.08 -11.63 3.75
CA ASN A 100 18.46 -12.14 3.90
C ASN A 100 18.53 -13.47 4.62
#